data_186ad7d0c54f1b4b8a03e7613e4e7870
#
_entry.id   186ad7d0c54f1b4b8a03e7613e4e7870
#
_cell.length_a   1.000
_cell.length_b   1.000
_cell.length_c   1.000
_cell.angle_alpha   90.00
_cell.angle_beta   90.00
_cell.angle_gamma   90.00
#
_symmetry.space_group_name_H-M   'P 1'
#
loop_
_entity.id
_entity.type
_entity.pdbx_description
1 polymer ?
#
loop_
_entity_poly.entity_id
_entity_poly.type
_entity_poly.pdbx_seq_one_letter_code
_entity_poly.pdbx_strand_id
1 'polypeptide(L)'
;MKKYQIMYYVGAAISLLVGLWHFTVPWMFGWASYIPYETLVVPINYVNLCFSFLLSGLSLTVILWGKKVFVQNPEVLYLYGFLLALWIFRVVVEVIYPCPPESNVWMSYGQFGGSVLVCVLLLVPFIRVASTRKNRKK
;
A
#
# COMPACT_ATOMS: atom_id res chain seq x y z
N MET A 1 -21.36 6.68 8.14
CA MET A 1 -20.90 5.54 7.31
C MET A 1 -20.30 5.99 5.98
N LYS A 2 -20.97 6.83 5.16
CA LYS A 2 -20.48 7.27 3.84
C LYS A 2 -19.03 7.80 3.81
N LYS A 3 -18.63 8.66 4.76
CA LYS A 3 -17.27 9.20 4.82
C LYS A 3 -16.19 8.10 4.97
N TYR A 4 -16.44 7.07 5.77
CA TYR A 4 -15.50 5.95 5.95
C TYR A 4 -15.41 5.06 4.71
N GLN A 5 -16.51 4.93 3.96
CA GLN A 5 -16.51 4.24 2.67
C GLN A 5 -15.67 5.01 1.65
N ILE A 6 -15.83 6.33 1.59
CA ILE A 6 -15.01 7.17 0.69
C ILE A 6 -13.53 7.04 1.04
N MET A 7 -13.14 7.20 2.33
CA MET A 7 -11.75 7.07 2.76
C MET A 7 -11.18 5.69 2.39
N TYR A 8 -11.94 4.62 2.61
CA TYR A 8 -11.57 3.26 2.25
C TYR A 8 -11.27 3.11 0.76
N TYR A 9 -12.22 3.52 -0.10
CA TYR A 9 -12.04 3.39 -1.55
C TYR A 9 -10.93 4.28 -2.09
N VAL A 10 -10.80 5.50 -1.58
CA VAL A 10 -9.70 6.41 -1.95
C VAL A 10 -8.35 5.80 -1.55
N GLY A 11 -8.21 5.33 -0.31
CA GLY A 11 -6.97 4.70 0.15
C GLY A 11 -6.62 3.45 -0.66
N ALA A 12 -7.59 2.57 -0.92
CA ALA A 12 -7.37 1.38 -1.72
C ALA A 12 -7.08 1.68 -3.20
N ALA A 13 -7.70 2.73 -3.78
CA ALA A 13 -7.43 3.17 -5.14
C ALA A 13 -6.01 3.75 -5.27
N ILE A 14 -5.58 4.59 -4.32
CA ILE A 14 -4.20 5.10 -4.31
C ILE A 14 -3.21 3.92 -4.16
N SER A 15 -3.50 2.97 -3.28
CA SER A 15 -2.69 1.76 -3.13
C SER A 15 -2.56 0.96 -4.44
N LEU A 16 -3.66 0.79 -5.17
CA LEU A 16 -3.67 0.14 -6.49
C LEU A 16 -2.80 0.91 -7.49
N LEU A 17 -2.96 2.24 -7.57
CA LEU A 17 -2.18 3.08 -8.46
C LEU A 17 -0.68 3.02 -8.16
N VAL A 18 -0.31 3.02 -6.87
CA VAL A 18 1.08 2.84 -6.45
C VAL A 18 1.60 1.46 -6.87
N GLY A 19 0.83 0.39 -6.67
CA GLY A 19 1.22 -0.95 -7.11
C GLY A 19 1.42 -1.02 -8.63
N LEU A 20 0.52 -0.44 -9.42
CA LEU A 20 0.64 -0.37 -10.88
C LEU A 20 1.84 0.49 -11.32
N TRP A 21 2.08 1.62 -10.66
CA TRP A 21 3.23 2.47 -10.94
C TRP A 21 4.56 1.74 -10.68
N HIS A 22 4.64 0.92 -9.65
CA HIS A 22 5.85 0.16 -9.34
C HIS A 22 6.28 -0.80 -10.47
N PHE A 23 5.37 -1.24 -11.33
CA PHE A 23 5.76 -2.00 -12.53
C PHE A 23 6.66 -1.21 -13.47
N THR A 24 6.51 0.11 -13.52
CA THR A 24 7.28 0.97 -14.43
C THR A 24 8.58 1.51 -13.82
N VAL A 25 8.74 1.42 -12.49
CA VAL A 25 9.88 1.98 -11.74
C VAL A 25 11.24 1.54 -12.29
N PRO A 26 11.51 0.26 -12.63
CA PRO A 26 12.81 -0.14 -13.16
C PRO A 26 13.23 0.63 -14.42
N TRP A 27 12.26 0.87 -15.30
CA TRP A 27 12.52 1.58 -16.57
C TRP A 27 12.52 3.10 -16.38
N MET A 28 11.61 3.64 -15.58
CA MET A 28 11.52 5.08 -15.34
C MET A 28 12.78 5.66 -14.69
N PHE A 29 13.36 4.93 -13.75
CA PHE A 29 14.55 5.40 -13.02
C PHE A 29 15.86 4.83 -13.56
N GLY A 30 15.80 3.89 -14.51
CA GLY A 30 16.97 3.30 -15.11
C GLY A 30 17.95 2.72 -14.09
N TRP A 31 17.44 2.21 -12.97
CA TRP A 31 18.27 1.85 -11.82
C TRP A 31 19.32 0.79 -12.12
N ALA A 32 19.14 0.02 -13.21
CA ALA A 32 20.16 -0.91 -13.68
C ALA A 32 21.51 -0.24 -13.98
N SER A 33 21.48 1.02 -14.42
CA SER A 33 22.72 1.79 -14.71
C SER A 33 23.47 2.24 -13.45
N TYR A 34 22.80 2.21 -12.28
CA TYR A 34 23.40 2.58 -10.98
C TYR A 34 23.84 1.37 -10.16
N ILE A 35 23.50 0.16 -10.59
CA ILE A 35 23.87 -1.06 -9.91
C ILE A 35 25.18 -1.59 -10.53
N PRO A 36 26.30 -1.61 -9.77
CA PRO A 36 27.62 -1.97 -10.32
C PRO A 36 27.74 -3.46 -10.69
N TYR A 37 26.83 -4.30 -10.22
CA TYR A 37 26.83 -5.74 -10.45
C TYR A 37 25.59 -6.16 -11.24
N GLU A 38 25.74 -6.56 -12.49
CA GLU A 38 24.65 -7.04 -13.35
C GLU A 38 23.85 -8.18 -12.73
N THR A 39 24.54 -9.05 -11.99
CA THR A 39 23.90 -10.18 -11.28
C THR A 39 22.87 -9.76 -10.23
N LEU A 40 22.92 -8.51 -9.74
CA LEU A 40 21.94 -7.99 -8.78
C LEU A 40 20.74 -7.31 -9.46
N VAL A 41 20.85 -6.91 -10.71
CA VAL A 41 19.77 -6.25 -11.46
C VAL A 41 18.57 -7.17 -11.62
N VAL A 42 18.82 -8.44 -11.97
CA VAL A 42 17.75 -9.43 -12.20
C VAL A 42 16.95 -9.70 -10.91
N PRO A 43 17.54 -10.06 -9.77
CA PRO A 43 16.78 -10.29 -8.54
C PRO A 43 16.07 -9.04 -8.02
N ILE A 44 16.67 -7.85 -8.15
CA ILE A 44 16.03 -6.59 -7.75
C ILE A 44 14.77 -6.33 -8.60
N ASN A 45 14.86 -6.48 -9.92
CA ASN A 45 13.72 -6.36 -10.81
C ASN A 45 12.64 -7.41 -10.49
N TYR A 46 13.04 -8.65 -10.25
CA TYR A 46 12.13 -9.72 -9.87
C TYR A 46 11.35 -9.40 -8.59
N VAL A 47 12.05 -8.98 -7.54
CA VAL A 47 11.40 -8.58 -6.27
C VAL A 47 10.44 -7.42 -6.47
N ASN A 48 10.84 -6.40 -7.24
CA ASN A 48 9.98 -5.26 -7.54
C ASN A 48 8.72 -5.68 -8.31
N LEU A 49 8.83 -6.53 -9.33
CA LEU A 49 7.69 -7.01 -10.11
C LEU A 49 6.75 -7.87 -9.26
N CYS A 50 7.28 -8.77 -8.43
CA CYS A 50 6.47 -9.55 -7.48
C CYS A 50 5.73 -8.64 -6.49
N PHE A 51 6.41 -7.66 -5.91
CA PHE A 51 5.80 -6.70 -5.01
C PHE A 51 4.68 -5.91 -5.70
N SER A 52 4.95 -5.41 -6.92
CA SER A 52 3.98 -4.68 -7.72
C SER A 52 2.71 -5.49 -7.99
N PHE A 53 2.87 -6.76 -8.37
CA PHE A 53 1.78 -7.67 -8.61
C PHE A 53 0.96 -7.95 -7.34
N LEU A 54 1.62 -8.25 -6.23
CA LEU A 54 0.96 -8.53 -4.95
C LEU A 54 0.21 -7.30 -4.43
N LEU A 55 0.83 -6.13 -4.45
CA LEU A 55 0.20 -4.89 -3.99
C LEU A 55 -1.00 -4.52 -4.87
N SER A 56 -0.87 -4.61 -6.19
CA SER A 56 -1.96 -4.31 -7.13
C SER A 56 -3.10 -5.31 -6.99
N GLY A 57 -2.80 -6.60 -6.95
CA GLY A 57 -3.79 -7.66 -6.83
C GLY A 57 -4.56 -7.59 -5.52
N LEU A 58 -3.86 -7.37 -4.40
CA LEU A 58 -4.49 -7.21 -3.09
C LEU A 58 -5.37 -5.96 -3.03
N SER A 59 -4.87 -4.83 -3.53
CA SER A 59 -5.63 -3.56 -3.57
C SER A 59 -6.89 -3.69 -4.41
N LEU A 60 -6.78 -4.31 -5.59
CA LEU A 60 -7.93 -4.56 -6.47
C LEU A 60 -8.95 -5.47 -5.78
N THR A 61 -8.51 -6.55 -5.15
CA THR A 61 -9.39 -7.48 -4.42
C THR A 61 -10.14 -6.76 -3.30
N VAL A 62 -9.43 -5.92 -2.54
CA VAL A 62 -10.02 -5.11 -1.47
C VAL A 62 -11.06 -4.13 -2.04
N ILE A 63 -10.80 -3.48 -3.18
CA ILE A 63 -11.75 -2.59 -3.85
C ILE A 63 -13.01 -3.36 -4.28
N LEU A 64 -12.85 -4.47 -5.00
CA LEU A 64 -13.97 -5.26 -5.54
C LEU A 64 -14.87 -5.81 -4.42
N TRP A 65 -14.30 -6.17 -3.30
CA TRP A 65 -15.03 -6.72 -2.16
C TRP A 65 -15.37 -5.69 -1.08
N GLY A 66 -15.19 -4.40 -1.35
CA GLY A 66 -15.39 -3.33 -0.37
C GLY A 66 -16.76 -3.34 0.29
N LYS A 67 -17.84 -3.69 -0.44
CA LYS A 67 -19.19 -3.84 0.17
C LYS A 67 -19.19 -4.89 1.29
N LYS A 68 -18.44 -5.99 1.12
CA LYS A 68 -18.34 -7.07 2.12
C LYS A 68 -17.58 -6.63 3.39
N VAL A 69 -16.65 -5.67 3.28
CA VAL A 69 -15.96 -5.08 4.44
C VAL A 69 -16.97 -4.39 5.37
N PHE A 70 -17.88 -3.59 4.81
CA PHE A 70 -18.84 -2.81 5.60
C PHE A 70 -19.99 -3.65 6.16
N VAL A 71 -20.22 -4.85 5.63
CA VAL A 71 -21.10 -5.87 6.26
C VAL A 71 -20.32 -6.81 7.19
N GLN A 72 -19.03 -6.52 7.43
CA GLN A 72 -18.17 -7.18 8.40
C GLN A 72 -17.87 -8.67 8.10
N ASN A 73 -17.82 -9.03 6.80
CA ASN A 73 -17.36 -10.36 6.41
C ASN A 73 -15.92 -10.59 6.91
N PRO A 74 -15.66 -11.64 7.71
CA PRO A 74 -14.36 -11.83 8.36
C PRO A 74 -13.22 -12.04 7.38
N GLU A 75 -13.42 -12.79 6.31
CA GLU A 75 -12.38 -13.12 5.33
C GLU A 75 -11.89 -11.87 4.61
N VAL A 76 -12.83 -11.02 4.18
CA VAL A 76 -12.50 -9.75 3.51
C VAL A 76 -11.86 -8.76 4.48
N LEU A 77 -12.25 -8.79 5.75
CA LEU A 77 -11.65 -7.94 6.78
C LEU A 77 -10.20 -8.35 7.06
N TYR A 78 -9.85 -9.65 6.97
CA TYR A 78 -8.46 -10.10 7.06
C TYR A 78 -7.62 -9.62 5.86
N LEU A 79 -8.14 -9.71 4.65
CA LEU A 79 -7.45 -9.20 3.45
C LEU A 79 -7.22 -7.68 3.54
N TYR A 80 -8.24 -6.96 4.01
CA TYR A 80 -8.11 -5.52 4.25
C TYR A 80 -7.09 -5.21 5.34
N GLY A 81 -7.10 -5.95 6.45
CA GLY A 81 -6.11 -5.84 7.52
C GLY A 81 -4.69 -6.13 7.03
N PHE A 82 -4.53 -7.09 6.12
CA PHE A 82 -3.23 -7.39 5.51
C PHE A 82 -2.75 -6.24 4.61
N LEU A 83 -3.62 -5.65 3.77
CA LEU A 83 -3.27 -4.46 3.00
C LEU A 83 -2.84 -3.30 3.90
N LEU A 84 -3.57 -3.07 4.99
CA LEU A 84 -3.21 -2.04 5.98
C LEU A 84 -1.86 -2.33 6.63
N ALA A 85 -1.59 -3.59 7.00
CA ALA A 85 -0.33 -4.01 7.60
C ALA A 85 0.86 -3.76 6.64
N LEU A 86 0.71 -4.00 5.34
CA LEU A 86 1.72 -3.69 4.34
C LEU A 86 2.04 -2.19 4.30
N TRP A 87 1.03 -1.32 4.38
CA TRP A 87 1.25 0.12 4.40
C TRP A 87 1.88 0.61 5.70
N ILE A 88 1.48 0.05 6.85
CA ILE A 88 2.15 0.34 8.13
C ILE A 88 3.62 -0.09 8.07
N PHE A 89 3.89 -1.29 7.58
CA PHE A 89 5.26 -1.79 7.42
C PHE A 89 6.07 -0.89 6.49
N ARG A 90 5.49 -0.43 5.37
CA ARG A 90 6.15 0.51 4.47
C ARG A 90 6.55 1.81 5.18
N VAL A 91 5.63 2.42 5.96
CA VAL A 91 5.94 3.63 6.74
C VAL A 91 7.09 3.37 7.72
N VAL A 92 7.08 2.23 8.42
CA VAL A 92 8.16 1.85 9.35
C VAL A 92 9.50 1.71 8.61
N VAL A 93 9.51 1.04 7.46
CA VAL A 93 10.72 0.87 6.65
C VAL A 93 11.25 2.22 6.16
N GLU A 94 10.39 3.13 5.73
CA GLU A 94 10.81 4.48 5.30
C GLU A 94 11.39 5.34 6.44
N VAL A 95 10.97 5.09 7.68
CA VAL A 95 11.57 5.73 8.88
C VAL A 95 12.95 5.15 9.17
N ILE A 96 13.12 3.83 9.03
CA ILE A 96 14.40 3.15 9.33
C ILE A 96 15.42 3.37 8.19
N TYR A 97 14.95 3.33 6.95
CA TYR A 97 15.74 3.47 5.74
C TYR A 97 15.16 4.57 4.85
N PRO A 98 15.33 5.84 5.23
CA PRO A 98 14.78 6.94 4.45
C PRO A 98 15.41 6.99 3.05
N CYS A 99 14.59 7.30 2.06
CA CYS A 99 15.10 7.55 0.71
C CYS A 99 16.08 8.73 0.75
N PRO A 100 17.32 8.61 0.19
CA PRO A 100 18.30 9.66 0.26
C PRO A 100 17.78 10.97 -0.39
N PRO A 101 17.84 12.11 0.32
CA PRO A 101 17.35 13.38 -0.20
C PRO A 101 18.15 13.89 -1.41
N GLU A 102 19.37 13.36 -1.61
CA GLU A 102 20.28 13.70 -2.71
C GLU A 102 19.73 13.33 -4.10
N SER A 103 18.83 12.33 -4.16
CA SER A 103 18.24 11.91 -5.43
C SER A 103 17.13 12.85 -5.92
N ASN A 104 16.24 13.27 -5.05
CA ASN A 104 15.19 14.27 -5.26
C ASN A 104 14.42 14.48 -3.96
N VAL A 105 14.58 15.65 -3.34
CA VAL A 105 13.97 16.01 -2.05
C VAL A 105 12.43 15.87 -2.09
N TRP A 106 11.80 16.31 -3.18
CA TRP A 106 10.36 16.22 -3.35
C TRP A 106 9.87 14.77 -3.46
N MET A 107 10.66 13.92 -4.10
CA MET A 107 10.34 12.51 -4.26
C MET A 107 10.44 11.77 -2.92
N SER A 108 11.47 12.05 -2.12
CA SER A 108 11.65 11.43 -0.81
C SER A 108 10.50 11.79 0.15
N TYR A 109 10.23 13.08 0.33
CA TYR A 109 9.12 13.53 1.19
C TYR A 109 7.75 13.16 0.63
N GLY A 110 7.58 13.17 -0.69
CA GLY A 110 6.34 12.78 -1.36
C GLY A 110 6.01 11.30 -1.16
N GLN A 111 7.00 10.43 -1.22
CA GLN A 111 6.82 8.99 -0.94
C GLN A 111 6.42 8.76 0.51
N PHE A 112 7.15 9.33 1.46
CA PHE A 112 6.82 9.21 2.88
C PHE A 112 5.43 9.77 3.20
N GLY A 113 5.15 11.01 2.80
CA GLY A 113 3.84 11.63 3.01
C GLY A 113 2.70 10.86 2.35
N GLY A 114 2.92 10.34 1.15
CA GLY A 114 1.97 9.48 0.44
C GLY A 114 1.71 8.17 1.19
N SER A 115 2.75 7.52 1.70
CA SER A 115 2.64 6.29 2.49
C SER A 115 1.84 6.51 3.79
N VAL A 116 2.13 7.60 4.50
CA VAL A 116 1.38 7.99 5.71
C VAL A 116 -0.08 8.30 5.38
N LEU A 117 -0.33 9.04 4.29
CA LEU A 117 -1.70 9.36 3.86
C LEU A 117 -2.51 8.10 3.57
N VAL A 118 -1.97 7.16 2.81
CA VAL A 118 -2.67 5.89 2.50
C VAL A 118 -2.90 5.09 3.78
N CYS A 119 -1.89 5.03 4.66
CA CYS A 119 -2.03 4.37 5.96
C CYS A 119 -3.19 4.95 6.77
N VAL A 120 -3.32 6.27 6.87
CA VAL A 120 -4.44 6.94 7.58
C VAL A 120 -5.78 6.66 6.90
N LEU A 121 -5.83 6.77 5.56
CA LEU A 121 -7.06 6.51 4.78
C LEU A 121 -7.57 5.08 4.94
N LEU A 122 -6.69 4.11 5.16
CA LEU A 122 -7.05 2.72 5.40
C LEU A 122 -7.31 2.44 6.90
N LEU A 123 -6.51 2.99 7.80
CA LEU A 123 -6.59 2.72 9.24
C LEU A 123 -7.90 3.21 9.86
N VAL A 124 -8.32 4.44 9.55
CA VAL A 124 -9.51 5.05 10.15
C VAL A 124 -10.79 4.26 9.86
N PRO A 125 -11.08 3.86 8.59
CA PRO A 125 -12.22 2.99 8.31
C PRO A 125 -12.08 1.60 8.95
N PHE A 126 -10.87 1.04 8.98
CA PHE A 126 -10.62 -0.27 9.59
C PHE A 126 -11.00 -0.30 11.06
N ILE A 127 -10.53 0.67 11.85
CA ILE A 127 -10.86 0.80 13.27
C ILE A 127 -12.39 0.93 13.45
N ARG A 128 -13.04 1.73 12.60
CA ARG A 128 -14.50 1.93 12.69
C ARG A 128 -15.27 0.65 12.44
N VAL A 129 -14.90 -0.12 11.41
CA VAL A 129 -15.56 -1.41 11.09
C VAL A 129 -15.31 -2.43 12.18
N ALA A 130 -14.08 -2.54 12.68
CA ALA A 130 -13.71 -3.46 13.74
C ALA A 130 -14.45 -3.18 15.06
N SER A 131 -14.56 -1.91 15.45
CA SER A 131 -15.27 -1.49 16.66
C SER A 131 -16.77 -1.80 16.60
N THR A 132 -17.39 -1.61 15.44
CA THR A 132 -18.83 -1.92 15.25
C THR A 132 -19.08 -3.42 15.34
N ARG A 133 -18.14 -4.27 14.89
CA ARG A 133 -18.22 -5.73 15.01
C ARG A 133 -18.21 -6.21 16.46
N LYS A 134 -17.35 -5.60 17.29
CA LYS A 134 -17.26 -5.93 18.72
C LYS A 134 -18.57 -5.69 19.47
N ASN A 135 -19.25 -4.58 19.14
CA ASN A 135 -20.53 -4.22 19.81
C ASN A 135 -21.71 -5.08 19.39
N ARG A 136 -21.66 -5.76 18.23
CA ARG A 136 -22.72 -6.70 17.80
C ARG A 136 -22.61 -8.08 18.43
N LYS A 137 -21.47 -8.43 19.02
CA LYS A 137 -21.23 -9.73 19.66
C LYS A 137 -21.51 -9.72 21.17
N LYS A 138 -21.79 -8.55 21.73
CA LYS A 138 -22.30 -8.35 23.10
C LYS A 138 -23.82 -8.22 23.06
#